data_d1982425ebb5d09dfdc3a11f0dbd2341
#
_entry.id   d1982425ebb5d09dfdc3a11f0dbd2341
#
_cell.length_a   1.000
_cell.length_b   1.000
_cell.length_c   1.000
_cell.angle_alpha   90.00
_cell.angle_beta   90.00
_cell.angle_gamma   90.00
#
_symmetry.space_group_name_H-M   'P 1'
#
loop_
_entity.id
_entity.type
_entity.pdbx_description
1 polymer ?
#
loop_
_entity_poly.entity_id
_entity_poly.type
_entity_poly.pdbx_seq_one_letter_code
_entity_poly.pdbx_strand_id
1 'polypeptide(L)'
;MPSPEISPGAPCWIDLMTSDIAAARQFYGELFGWEYETGDAEKYGGYTTARKNGKTVAGLMQKDADQAGMPDVWSTYLRSDDAEATASAVAANGGQVYMPPMDVPEQGHMAIFGDATGAAVGVWQPREMKGYELVAEPGAAAWHELHTKDYDAAVKFYQDVFGWDTDV
;
A
#
# COMPACT_ATOMS: atom_id res chain seq x y z
N MET A 1 -19.63 6.67 9.77
CA MET A 1 -19.80 6.85 8.31
C MET A 1 -19.54 5.51 7.66
N PRO A 2 -20.12 5.16 6.52
CA PRO A 2 -19.75 3.93 5.80
C PRO A 2 -18.28 4.01 5.38
N SER A 3 -17.66 2.84 5.17
CA SER A 3 -16.30 2.77 4.61
C SER A 3 -16.27 3.44 3.23
N PRO A 4 -15.15 4.08 2.84
CA PRO A 4 -15.06 4.70 1.53
C PRO A 4 -15.18 3.66 0.42
N GLU A 5 -15.85 4.02 -0.67
CA GLU A 5 -15.84 3.23 -1.90
C GLU A 5 -14.56 3.59 -2.67
N ILE A 6 -13.72 2.59 -2.91
CA ILE A 6 -12.41 2.77 -3.56
C ILE A 6 -12.48 2.16 -4.96
N SER A 7 -12.31 2.97 -5.99
CA SER A 7 -12.30 2.53 -7.38
C SER A 7 -10.99 1.79 -7.74
N PRO A 8 -10.98 0.90 -8.74
CA PRO A 8 -9.73 0.37 -9.31
C PRO A 8 -8.79 1.50 -9.73
N GLY A 9 -7.49 1.31 -9.52
CA GLY A 9 -6.46 2.33 -9.76
C GLY A 9 -6.30 3.37 -8.66
N ALA A 10 -7.26 3.50 -7.73
CA ALA A 10 -7.16 4.46 -6.63
C ALA A 10 -6.33 3.90 -5.45
N PRO A 11 -5.65 4.77 -4.67
CA PRO A 11 -5.01 4.38 -3.42
C PRO A 11 -6.02 3.75 -2.46
N CYS A 12 -5.71 2.53 -1.99
CA CYS A 12 -6.61 1.76 -1.13
C CYS A 12 -5.99 1.38 0.21
N TRP A 13 -4.68 1.44 0.33
CA TRP A 13 -3.97 1.07 1.55
C TRP A 13 -2.60 1.71 1.63
N ILE A 14 -2.10 1.88 2.85
CA ILE A 14 -0.70 2.17 3.13
C ILE A 14 -0.18 1.22 4.19
N ASP A 15 1.08 0.84 4.11
CA ASP A 15 1.78 0.20 5.22
C ASP A 15 3.21 0.71 5.39
N LEU A 16 3.68 0.62 6.63
CA LEU A 16 5.04 0.92 7.01
C LEU A 16 5.83 -0.38 7.16
N MET A 17 6.90 -0.51 6.41
CA MET A 17 7.95 -1.48 6.69
C MET A 17 9.03 -0.79 7.53
N THR A 18 9.30 -1.27 8.74
CA THR A 18 10.17 -0.61 9.71
C THR A 18 11.15 -1.55 10.37
N SER A 19 12.33 -1.02 10.72
CA SER A 19 13.35 -1.71 11.52
C SER A 19 13.01 -1.78 13.02
N ASP A 20 12.09 -0.93 13.51
CA ASP A 20 11.64 -0.90 14.91
C ASP A 20 10.14 -0.64 15.00
N ILE A 21 9.38 -1.72 14.96
CA ILE A 21 7.91 -1.65 15.02
C ILE A 21 7.42 -1.11 16.38
N ALA A 22 8.17 -1.32 17.47
CA ALA A 22 7.77 -0.82 18.78
C ALA A 22 7.86 0.70 18.85
N ALA A 23 8.96 1.27 18.36
CA ALA A 23 9.13 2.72 18.26
C ALA A 23 8.13 3.35 17.29
N ALA A 24 7.86 2.71 16.14
CA ALA A 24 6.86 3.17 15.18
C ALA A 24 5.46 3.21 15.78
N ARG A 25 5.05 2.15 16.49
CA ARG A 25 3.75 2.09 17.17
C ARG A 25 3.61 3.17 18.24
N GLN A 26 4.66 3.41 19.01
CA GLN A 26 4.66 4.49 20.00
C GLN A 26 4.50 5.84 19.31
N PHE A 27 5.32 6.13 18.32
CA PHE A 27 5.33 7.43 17.61
C PHE A 27 3.97 7.75 16.99
N TYR A 28 3.42 6.84 16.18
CA TYR A 28 2.14 7.08 15.51
C TYR A 28 0.94 6.99 16.46
N GLY A 29 1.05 6.18 17.52
CA GLY A 29 0.06 6.14 18.60
C GLY A 29 -0.05 7.48 19.33
N GLU A 30 1.07 8.09 19.70
CA GLU A 30 1.11 9.41 20.35
C GLU A 30 0.69 10.55 19.40
N LEU A 31 1.12 10.48 18.11
CA LEU A 31 0.87 11.53 17.12
C LEU A 31 -0.59 11.53 16.63
N PHE A 32 -1.12 10.36 16.26
CA PHE A 32 -2.43 10.23 15.61
C PHE A 32 -3.49 9.59 16.49
N GLY A 33 -3.11 9.09 17.66
CA GLY A 33 -4.01 8.33 18.53
C GLY A 33 -4.40 6.98 17.92
N TRP A 34 -3.44 6.33 17.23
CA TRP A 34 -3.68 5.01 16.66
C TRP A 34 -3.64 3.93 17.72
N GLU A 35 -4.56 2.98 17.59
CA GLU A 35 -4.59 1.73 18.31
C GLU A 35 -4.12 0.60 17.38
N TYR A 36 -3.58 -0.48 17.92
CA TYR A 36 -2.94 -1.53 17.11
C TYR A 36 -3.47 -2.90 17.43
N GLU A 37 -3.70 -3.67 16.37
CA GLU A 37 -4.04 -5.08 16.43
C GLU A 37 -2.99 -5.86 15.63
N THR A 38 -2.29 -6.79 16.30
CA THR A 38 -1.27 -7.62 15.65
C THR A 38 -1.92 -8.94 15.22
N GLY A 39 -1.81 -9.25 13.94
CA GLY A 39 -2.28 -10.48 13.36
C GLY A 39 -1.46 -11.71 13.83
N ASP A 40 -1.99 -12.88 13.55
CA ASP A 40 -1.35 -14.15 13.84
C ASP A 40 0.04 -14.25 13.18
N ALA A 41 1.05 -14.62 13.97
CA ALA A 41 2.43 -14.64 13.51
C ALA A 41 2.70 -15.75 12.47
N GLU A 42 2.04 -16.91 12.58
CA GLU A 42 2.21 -18.02 11.64
C GLU A 42 1.49 -17.76 10.32
N LYS A 43 0.30 -17.13 10.39
CA LYS A 43 -0.56 -16.88 9.23
C LYS A 43 -0.22 -15.58 8.49
N TYR A 44 0.14 -14.51 9.21
CA TYR A 44 0.31 -13.18 8.67
C TYR A 44 1.68 -12.54 9.00
N GLY A 45 2.64 -13.32 9.48
CA GLY A 45 3.97 -12.81 9.81
C GLY A 45 3.99 -11.75 10.92
N GLY A 46 2.95 -11.67 11.75
CA GLY A 46 2.84 -10.64 12.79
C GLY A 46 2.48 -9.25 12.25
N TYR A 47 1.93 -9.16 11.04
CA TYR A 47 1.44 -7.90 10.46
C TYR A 47 0.52 -7.17 11.43
N THR A 48 0.78 -5.90 11.65
CA THR A 48 0.05 -5.08 12.62
C THR A 48 -0.87 -4.10 11.88
N THR A 49 -2.15 -4.12 12.20
CA THR A 49 -3.14 -3.17 11.69
C THR A 49 -3.28 -2.00 12.65
N ALA A 50 -3.14 -0.77 12.14
CA ALA A 50 -3.43 0.46 12.85
C ALA A 50 -4.90 0.83 12.68
N ARG A 51 -5.53 1.22 13.80
CA ARG A 51 -6.93 1.64 13.85
C ARG A 51 -7.06 3.04 14.43
N LYS A 52 -7.97 3.81 13.88
CA LYS A 52 -8.40 5.10 14.42
C LYS A 52 -9.90 5.06 14.66
N ASN A 53 -10.32 5.26 15.92
CA ASN A 53 -11.73 5.16 16.31
C ASN A 53 -12.38 3.82 15.89
N GLY A 54 -11.64 2.71 16.06
CA GLY A 54 -12.07 1.36 15.70
C GLY A 54 -12.04 1.03 14.20
N LYS A 55 -11.63 1.97 13.31
CA LYS A 55 -11.56 1.80 11.85
C LYS A 55 -10.13 1.62 11.38
N THR A 56 -9.90 0.74 10.41
CA THR A 56 -8.57 0.50 9.87
C THR A 56 -8.09 1.66 9.00
N VAL A 57 -6.84 2.10 9.23
CA VAL A 57 -6.24 3.27 8.56
C VAL A 57 -4.89 2.97 7.92
N ALA A 58 -4.12 2.02 8.44
CA ALA A 58 -2.79 1.66 7.93
C ALA A 58 -2.34 0.29 8.43
N GLY A 59 -1.28 -0.23 7.84
CA GLY A 59 -0.55 -1.39 8.31
C GLY A 59 0.87 -1.07 8.76
N LEU A 60 1.47 -1.94 9.57
CA LEU A 60 2.86 -1.89 9.96
C LEU A 60 3.45 -3.29 9.96
N MET A 61 4.68 -3.42 9.48
CA MET A 61 5.41 -4.68 9.44
C MET A 61 6.85 -4.47 9.92
N GLN A 62 7.34 -5.37 10.77
CA GLN A 62 8.74 -5.46 11.12
C GLN A 62 9.54 -5.99 9.93
N LYS A 63 10.65 -5.35 9.60
CA LYS A 63 11.59 -5.88 8.61
C LYS A 63 12.24 -7.18 9.09
N ASP A 64 12.36 -8.13 8.19
CA ASP A 64 13.14 -9.34 8.39
C ASP A 64 14.66 -9.07 8.25
N ALA A 65 15.48 -10.05 8.64
CA ALA A 65 16.94 -9.90 8.67
C ALA A 65 17.53 -9.64 7.28
N ASP A 66 16.98 -10.22 6.23
CA ASP A 66 17.36 -10.03 4.83
C ASP A 66 16.94 -8.66 4.27
N GLN A 67 15.98 -7.99 4.91
CA GLN A 67 15.54 -6.63 4.58
C GLN A 67 16.30 -5.54 5.37
N ALA A 68 17.24 -5.90 6.24
CA ALA A 68 17.93 -4.96 7.14
C ALA A 68 18.67 -3.81 6.41
N GLY A 69 19.08 -4.04 5.16
CA GLY A 69 19.73 -3.01 4.31
C GLY A 69 18.75 -2.07 3.60
N MET A 70 17.44 -2.34 3.66
CA MET A 70 16.42 -1.48 3.04
C MET A 70 16.06 -0.32 3.97
N PRO A 71 15.72 0.87 3.44
CA PRO A 71 15.22 1.95 4.27
C PRO A 71 13.88 1.59 4.93
N ASP A 72 13.54 2.28 6.02
CA ASP A 72 12.19 2.26 6.56
C ASP A 72 11.31 3.12 5.65
N VAL A 73 10.21 2.55 5.14
CA VAL A 73 9.39 3.21 4.11
C VAL A 73 7.90 2.96 4.32
N TRP A 74 7.12 3.97 3.97
CA TRP A 74 5.70 3.82 3.73
C TRP A 74 5.46 3.42 2.27
N SER A 75 4.69 2.36 2.06
CA SER A 75 4.25 1.91 0.74
C SER A 75 2.79 2.30 0.53
N THR A 76 2.47 2.81 -0.66
CA THR A 76 1.09 3.04 -1.09
C THR A 76 0.66 1.91 -2.00
N TYR A 77 -0.52 1.36 -1.75
CA TYR A 77 -1.13 0.32 -2.58
C TYR A 77 -2.30 0.89 -3.36
N LEU A 78 -2.31 0.62 -4.66
CA LEU A 78 -3.42 0.92 -5.55
C LEU A 78 -4.33 -0.30 -5.65
N ARG A 79 -5.64 -0.07 -5.66
CA ARG A 79 -6.60 -1.16 -5.84
C ARG A 79 -6.52 -1.72 -7.25
N SER A 80 -6.53 -3.04 -7.36
CA SER A 80 -6.70 -3.77 -8.61
C SER A 80 -7.82 -4.80 -8.46
N ASP A 81 -8.56 -5.04 -9.52
CA ASP A 81 -9.53 -6.13 -9.58
C ASP A 81 -8.87 -7.44 -10.07
N ASP A 82 -7.65 -7.35 -10.68
CA ASP A 82 -6.84 -8.48 -11.14
C ASP A 82 -5.35 -8.14 -11.06
N ALA A 83 -4.68 -8.63 -10.00
CA ALA A 83 -3.27 -8.34 -9.76
C ALA A 83 -2.33 -8.96 -10.81
N GLU A 84 -2.69 -10.11 -11.41
CA GLU A 84 -1.91 -10.77 -12.46
C GLU A 84 -1.98 -9.99 -13.78
N ALA A 85 -3.18 -9.52 -14.16
CA ALA A 85 -3.36 -8.66 -15.31
C ALA A 85 -2.59 -7.33 -15.11
N THR A 86 -2.62 -6.77 -13.90
CA THR A 86 -1.86 -5.55 -13.56
C THR A 86 -0.36 -5.79 -13.66
N ALA A 87 0.17 -6.93 -13.17
CA ALA A 87 1.59 -7.27 -13.30
C ALA A 87 2.02 -7.35 -14.77
N SER A 88 1.18 -7.94 -15.61
CA SER A 88 1.40 -8.01 -17.06
C SER A 88 1.40 -6.62 -17.71
N ALA A 89 0.48 -5.75 -17.32
CA ALA A 89 0.41 -4.38 -17.83
C ALA A 89 1.63 -3.55 -17.36
N VAL A 90 2.07 -3.70 -16.13
CA VAL A 90 3.31 -3.06 -15.60
C VAL A 90 4.51 -3.42 -16.47
N ALA A 91 4.72 -4.72 -16.71
CA ALA A 91 5.85 -5.18 -17.54
C ALA A 91 5.77 -4.68 -18.99
N ALA A 92 4.57 -4.61 -19.57
CA ALA A 92 4.34 -4.13 -20.93
C ALA A 92 4.56 -2.61 -21.07
N ASN A 93 4.43 -1.84 -19.99
CA ASN A 93 4.53 -0.38 -20.00
C ASN A 93 5.82 0.15 -19.34
N GLY A 94 6.89 -0.64 -19.34
CA GLY A 94 8.22 -0.22 -18.91
C GLY A 94 8.46 -0.23 -17.40
N GLY A 95 7.51 -0.73 -16.62
CA GLY A 95 7.67 -0.98 -15.19
C GLY A 95 8.38 -2.30 -14.91
N GLN A 96 8.65 -2.55 -13.64
CA GLN A 96 9.31 -3.76 -13.15
C GLN A 96 8.47 -4.44 -12.08
N VAL A 97 8.41 -5.76 -12.11
CA VAL A 97 7.79 -6.57 -11.05
C VAL A 97 8.85 -6.86 -10.00
N TYR A 98 8.77 -6.22 -8.82
CA TYR A 98 9.67 -6.47 -7.69
C TYR A 98 9.21 -7.68 -6.87
N MET A 99 7.90 -7.75 -6.61
CA MET A 99 7.25 -8.88 -5.97
C MET A 99 6.02 -9.25 -6.81
N PRO A 100 5.98 -10.46 -7.39
CA PRO A 100 4.82 -10.90 -8.15
C PRO A 100 3.57 -11.01 -7.27
N PRO A 101 2.38 -11.07 -7.86
CA PRO A 101 1.15 -11.28 -7.09
C PRO A 101 1.24 -12.51 -6.19
N MET A 102 0.95 -12.31 -4.92
CA MET A 102 0.96 -13.35 -3.91
C MET A 102 -0.32 -13.34 -3.09
N ASP A 103 -0.75 -14.52 -2.68
CA ASP A 103 -1.93 -14.69 -1.84
C ASP A 103 -1.64 -14.25 -0.40
N VAL A 104 -2.50 -13.39 0.15
CA VAL A 104 -2.61 -13.13 1.57
C VAL A 104 -3.89 -13.84 2.05
N PRO A 105 -3.77 -14.97 2.76
CA PRO A 105 -4.89 -15.87 3.03
C PRO A 105 -6.13 -15.13 3.52
N GLU A 106 -7.27 -15.36 2.85
CA GLU A 106 -8.58 -14.75 3.10
C GLU A 106 -8.65 -13.24 2.79
N GLN A 107 -7.54 -12.49 2.95
CA GLN A 107 -7.52 -11.03 2.87
C GLN A 107 -7.53 -10.51 1.44
N GLY A 108 -6.73 -11.10 0.55
CA GLY A 108 -6.59 -10.63 -0.82
C GLY A 108 -5.28 -11.09 -1.49
N HIS A 109 -4.89 -10.40 -2.56
CA HIS A 109 -3.57 -10.58 -3.19
C HIS A 109 -2.82 -9.26 -3.17
N MET A 110 -1.53 -9.32 -2.91
CA MET A 110 -0.63 -8.17 -2.97
C MET A 110 0.45 -8.37 -4.02
N ALA A 111 0.94 -7.27 -4.57
CA ALA A 111 2.13 -7.24 -5.40
C ALA A 111 2.89 -5.94 -5.17
N ILE A 112 4.20 -5.90 -5.48
CA ILE A 112 5.01 -4.68 -5.46
C ILE A 112 5.66 -4.51 -6.82
N PHE A 113 5.50 -3.34 -7.38
CA PHE A 113 6.03 -2.97 -8.69
C PHE A 113 6.94 -1.74 -8.61
N GLY A 114 7.85 -1.61 -9.56
CA GLY A 114 8.47 -0.34 -9.92
C GLY A 114 7.72 0.25 -11.10
N ASP A 115 7.38 1.54 -11.05
CA ASP A 115 6.85 2.24 -12.21
C ASP A 115 7.94 2.44 -13.29
N ALA A 116 7.60 3.07 -14.40
CA ALA A 116 8.53 3.32 -15.51
C ALA A 116 9.73 4.21 -15.12
N THR A 117 9.68 4.89 -13.97
CA THR A 117 10.74 5.76 -13.44
C THR A 117 11.51 5.11 -12.27
N GLY A 118 11.09 3.92 -11.85
CA GLY A 118 11.67 3.13 -10.76
C GLY A 118 11.08 3.41 -9.37
N ALA A 119 10.03 4.21 -9.27
CA ALA A 119 9.34 4.40 -7.98
C ALA A 119 8.51 3.17 -7.62
N ALA A 120 8.64 2.73 -6.37
CA ALA A 120 7.91 1.56 -5.88
C ALA A 120 6.43 1.90 -5.61
N VAL A 121 5.53 1.03 -6.04
CA VAL A 121 4.09 1.10 -5.79
C VAL A 121 3.55 -0.29 -5.51
N GLY A 122 2.72 -0.40 -4.48
CA GLY A 122 2.00 -1.62 -4.16
C GLY A 122 0.71 -1.75 -4.97
N VAL A 123 0.25 -2.98 -5.12
CA VAL A 123 -1.08 -3.30 -5.66
C VAL A 123 -1.77 -4.23 -4.68
N TRP A 124 -3.05 -3.97 -4.45
CA TRP A 124 -3.92 -4.78 -3.63
C TRP A 124 -5.17 -5.19 -4.40
N GLN A 125 -5.37 -6.50 -4.52
CA GLN A 125 -6.62 -7.08 -5.03
C GLN A 125 -7.43 -7.58 -3.83
N PRO A 126 -8.52 -6.91 -3.46
CA PRO A 126 -9.21 -7.15 -2.20
C PRO A 126 -10.07 -8.42 -2.23
N ARG A 127 -10.06 -9.18 -1.12
CA ARG A 127 -11.08 -10.17 -0.75
C ARG A 127 -11.82 -9.67 0.50
N GLU A 128 -11.46 -10.13 1.72
CA GLU A 128 -12.08 -9.63 2.96
C GLU A 128 -11.59 -8.23 3.33
N MET A 129 -10.29 -7.99 3.22
CA MET A 129 -9.69 -6.68 3.47
C MET A 129 -9.89 -5.77 2.26
N LYS A 130 -10.81 -4.80 2.39
CA LYS A 130 -11.21 -3.91 1.29
C LYS A 130 -10.32 -2.67 1.13
N GLY A 131 -9.41 -2.42 2.06
CA GLY A 131 -8.59 -1.23 2.14
C GLY A 131 -8.96 -0.35 3.32
N TYR A 132 -8.79 0.95 3.17
CA TYR A 132 -9.13 1.93 4.21
C TYR A 132 -10.58 1.84 4.65
N GLU A 133 -10.82 1.92 5.96
CA GLU A 133 -12.15 2.14 6.54
C GLU A 133 -12.38 3.61 6.91
N LEU A 134 -11.29 4.41 6.93
CA LEU A 134 -11.32 5.84 7.22
C LEU A 134 -10.28 6.56 6.34
N VAL A 135 -10.68 7.64 5.68
CA VAL A 135 -9.83 8.50 4.85
C VAL A 135 -10.20 9.96 5.06
N ALA A 136 -9.26 10.87 4.78
CA ALA A 136 -9.44 12.32 4.83
C ALA A 136 -9.96 12.85 6.19
N GLU A 137 -9.65 12.15 7.26
CA GLU A 137 -9.95 12.52 8.65
C GLU A 137 -8.63 12.68 9.41
N PRO A 138 -8.58 13.45 10.52
CA PRO A 138 -7.38 13.57 11.33
C PRO A 138 -6.82 12.21 11.78
N GLY A 139 -5.58 11.90 11.38
CA GLY A 139 -4.92 10.62 11.66
C GLY A 139 -5.24 9.49 10.66
N ALA A 140 -5.83 9.80 9.51
CA ALA A 140 -6.02 8.88 8.40
C ALA A 140 -5.35 9.42 7.13
N ALA A 141 -5.15 8.55 6.12
CA ALA A 141 -4.63 8.97 4.82
C ALA A 141 -5.58 9.99 4.16
N ALA A 142 -5.00 11.07 3.60
CA ALA A 142 -5.76 12.17 3.00
C ALA A 142 -5.28 12.50 1.59
N TRP A 143 -4.01 12.28 1.30
CA TRP A 143 -3.39 12.63 0.02
C TRP A 143 -2.26 11.66 -0.29
N HIS A 144 -2.10 11.36 -1.59
CA HIS A 144 -0.99 10.57 -2.11
C HIS A 144 -0.40 11.30 -3.30
N GLU A 145 0.92 11.44 -3.34
CA GLU A 145 1.61 12.05 -4.46
C GLU A 145 2.88 11.29 -4.80
N LEU A 146 3.26 11.33 -6.06
CA LEU A 146 4.49 10.77 -6.57
C LEU A 146 5.49 11.88 -6.86
N HIS A 147 6.69 11.77 -6.29
CA HIS A 147 7.84 12.57 -6.67
C HIS A 147 8.68 11.78 -7.68
N THR A 148 8.72 12.22 -8.91
CA THR A 148 9.42 11.53 -10.00
C THR A 148 10.44 12.44 -10.67
N LYS A 149 11.46 11.83 -11.29
CA LYS A 149 12.45 12.53 -12.12
C LYS A 149 12.02 12.66 -13.58
N ASP A 150 11.02 11.90 -14.00
CA ASP A 150 10.47 11.89 -15.36
C ASP A 150 8.94 11.90 -15.26
N TYR A 151 8.40 13.13 -15.28
CA TYR A 151 6.97 13.36 -15.11
C TYR A 151 6.15 12.72 -16.24
N ASP A 152 6.58 12.89 -17.49
CA ASP A 152 5.82 12.42 -18.67
C ASP A 152 5.77 10.89 -18.69
N ALA A 153 6.89 10.22 -18.40
CA ALA A 153 6.94 8.77 -18.32
C ALA A 153 6.07 8.25 -17.16
N ALA A 154 6.08 8.91 -16.00
CA ALA A 154 5.24 8.52 -14.88
C ALA A 154 3.75 8.68 -15.18
N VAL A 155 3.32 9.85 -15.71
CA VAL A 155 1.93 10.10 -16.08
C VAL A 155 1.44 9.05 -17.07
N LYS A 156 2.21 8.81 -18.14
CA LYS A 156 1.85 7.78 -19.14
C LYS A 156 1.71 6.40 -18.51
N PHE A 157 2.62 6.01 -17.63
CA PHE A 157 2.60 4.71 -16.95
C PHE A 157 1.32 4.53 -16.14
N TYR A 158 0.97 5.50 -15.28
CA TYR A 158 -0.23 5.40 -14.44
C TYR A 158 -1.53 5.49 -15.23
N GLN A 159 -1.55 6.21 -16.37
CA GLN A 159 -2.67 6.19 -17.30
C GLN A 159 -2.85 4.81 -17.94
N ASP A 160 -1.77 4.24 -18.49
CA ASP A 160 -1.85 2.98 -19.25
C ASP A 160 -2.06 1.74 -18.35
N VAL A 161 -1.52 1.75 -17.13
CA VAL A 161 -1.58 0.60 -16.21
C VAL A 161 -2.79 0.67 -15.28
N PHE A 162 -3.11 1.85 -14.78
CA PHE A 162 -4.14 2.04 -13.73
C PHE A 162 -5.36 2.83 -14.20
N GLY A 163 -5.37 3.30 -15.45
CA GLY A 163 -6.50 4.02 -16.02
C GLY A 163 -6.72 5.41 -15.42
N TRP A 164 -5.64 6.07 -14.96
CA TRP A 164 -5.77 7.40 -14.38
C TRP A 164 -6.11 8.46 -15.44
N ASP A 165 -7.06 9.32 -15.14
CA ASP A 165 -7.22 10.60 -15.81
C ASP A 165 -6.31 11.64 -15.14
N THR A 166 -5.63 12.46 -15.93
CA THR A 166 -4.70 13.47 -15.42
C THR A 166 -5.01 14.83 -16.02
N ASP A 167 -5.21 15.81 -15.15
CA ASP A 167 -5.27 17.24 -15.53
C ASP A 167 -3.85 17.82 -15.52
N VAL A 168 -3.44 18.46 -16.61
CA VAL A 168 -2.08 19.03 -16.81
C VAL A 168 -2.18 20.54 -16.98
#